data_dad454617585c1b69ccfa821453ca6b2
#
_entry.id   dad454617585c1b69ccfa821453ca6b2
#
_cell.length_a   1.000
_cell.length_b   1.000
_cell.length_c   1.000
_cell.angle_alpha   90.00
_cell.angle_beta   90.00
_cell.angle_gamma   90.00
#
_symmetry.space_group_name_H-M   'P 1'
#
loop_
_entity.id
_entity.type
_entity.pdbx_description
1 polymer ?
#
loop_
_entity_poly.entity_id
_entity_poly.type
_entity_poly.pdbx_seq_one_letter_code
_entity_poly.pdbx_strand_id
1 'polypeptide(L)'
;MSTPTAFDIIVIGAGPAGQKAAIQGAKAGKRVALIERERGIGGSCVYRGTIPSKTLRESALQLDRLKAAGAAFDFKLKPDIQIATLLNRLEDVISAHDTFMSRQLRRNGISLLHGRAGFLDERTIDMQTVDGGRQSLTADAIILATGSRPRNPENIPVDHEHILDSDSLLSMIYLPRSLTIIGGGVIGCEYASIFALLGTQVTLIDRAPAPLQFMDHELVTHFVKLFEQQGGRYLGGQQVMEVRWDGAAHVVTTLKDNPPVKSEKLLVALGRQANMEDLNLAAAGLTATEKGTLAVNQFCQTDVPHIYAVGDMVGAPALASKAMEQGRRAARHALNLPVGDAASTIPLGIYTIPEMASIGLDEEAARERYRDPLIGRAKFEEVARAQISGAGQGLLKMVADPSGEQLLGVQIVGESATELVHVGQSALQQGATIEFFIDNIFNFPTYAETYRIAALDILGQ
;
A
#
# COMPACT_ATOMS: atom_id res chain seq x y z
N MET A 1 -32.34 -0.17 30.24
CA MET A 1 -31.54 -0.10 28.99
C MET A 1 -32.25 0.87 28.06
N SER A 2 -31.56 1.85 27.50
CA SER A 2 -32.13 2.77 26.48
C SER A 2 -32.45 1.99 25.20
N THR A 3 -33.50 2.40 24.50
CA THR A 3 -33.83 1.82 23.19
C THR A 3 -32.64 1.99 22.22
N PRO A 4 -32.21 0.94 21.50
CA PRO A 4 -31.12 1.05 20.55
C PRO A 4 -31.41 2.10 19.46
N THR A 5 -30.40 2.87 19.09
CA THR A 5 -30.51 3.80 17.95
C THR A 5 -30.38 3.02 16.65
N ALA A 6 -31.40 3.09 15.79
CA ALA A 6 -31.48 2.34 14.54
C ALA A 6 -30.91 3.11 13.36
N PHE A 7 -30.17 2.41 12.50
CA PHE A 7 -29.65 2.87 11.21
C PHE A 7 -30.01 1.88 10.11
N ASP A 8 -29.92 2.29 8.86
CA ASP A 8 -30.02 1.35 7.73
C ASP A 8 -28.68 0.62 7.54
N ILE A 9 -27.56 1.32 7.74
CA ILE A 9 -26.20 0.78 7.64
C ILE A 9 -25.35 1.28 8.80
N ILE A 10 -24.64 0.37 9.46
CA ILE A 10 -23.53 0.68 10.35
C ILE A 10 -22.21 0.27 9.66
N VAL A 11 -21.25 1.18 9.61
CA VAL A 11 -19.89 0.92 9.14
C VAL A 11 -18.94 1.06 10.32
N ILE A 12 -18.08 0.06 10.55
CA ILE A 12 -17.10 0.07 11.64
C ILE A 12 -15.70 0.25 11.06
N GLY A 13 -15.10 1.43 11.33
CA GLY A 13 -13.80 1.87 10.82
C GLY A 13 -13.93 2.89 9.69
N ALA A 14 -13.32 4.08 9.87
CA ALA A 14 -13.34 5.18 8.91
C ALA A 14 -12.09 5.24 8.02
N GLY A 15 -11.45 4.10 7.77
CA GLY A 15 -10.42 3.95 6.74
C GLY A 15 -10.98 4.06 5.31
N PRO A 16 -10.14 3.87 4.27
CA PRO A 16 -10.56 4.02 2.87
C PRO A 16 -11.80 3.20 2.50
N ALA A 17 -11.88 1.95 2.95
CA ALA A 17 -13.03 1.08 2.68
C ALA A 17 -14.31 1.59 3.33
N GLY A 18 -14.24 1.89 4.64
CA GLY A 18 -15.41 2.31 5.42
C GLY A 18 -15.98 3.65 4.95
N GLN A 19 -15.13 4.60 4.60
CA GLN A 19 -15.58 5.88 4.02
C GLN A 19 -16.37 5.68 2.72
N LYS A 20 -15.88 4.84 1.80
CA LYS A 20 -16.58 4.59 0.54
C LYS A 20 -17.87 3.80 0.73
N ALA A 21 -17.89 2.87 1.69
CA ALA A 21 -19.11 2.19 2.08
C ALA A 21 -20.16 3.16 2.64
N ALA A 22 -19.77 4.00 3.60
CA ALA A 22 -20.66 4.97 4.23
C ALA A 22 -21.20 6.00 3.22
N ILE A 23 -20.34 6.56 2.38
CA ILE A 23 -20.74 7.52 1.33
C ILE A 23 -21.70 6.87 0.32
N GLN A 24 -21.44 5.62 -0.08
CA GLN A 24 -22.32 4.90 -1.01
C GLN A 24 -23.70 4.65 -0.40
N GLY A 25 -23.78 4.25 0.87
CA GLY A 25 -25.04 4.09 1.58
C GLY A 25 -25.82 5.40 1.69
N ALA A 26 -25.15 6.49 2.09
CA ALA A 26 -25.76 7.81 2.20
C ALA A 26 -26.28 8.34 0.85
N LYS A 27 -25.51 8.14 -0.24
CA LYS A 27 -25.95 8.50 -1.61
C LYS A 27 -27.17 7.71 -2.10
N ALA A 28 -27.42 6.54 -1.51
CA ALA A 28 -28.64 5.76 -1.74
C ALA A 28 -29.82 6.20 -0.84
N GLY A 29 -29.70 7.33 -0.14
CA GLY A 29 -30.74 7.87 0.73
C GLY A 29 -30.89 7.16 2.07
N LYS A 30 -29.88 6.38 2.50
CA LYS A 30 -29.92 5.60 3.73
C LYS A 30 -29.35 6.35 4.93
N ARG A 31 -29.87 6.06 6.12
CA ARG A 31 -29.31 6.55 7.38
C ARG A 31 -28.08 5.70 7.73
N VAL A 32 -26.91 6.33 7.70
CA VAL A 32 -25.63 5.64 7.89
C VAL A 32 -24.92 6.15 9.14
N ALA A 33 -24.53 5.22 10.02
CA ALA A 33 -23.55 5.47 11.07
C ALA A 33 -22.18 4.98 10.63
N LEU A 34 -21.16 5.80 10.84
CA LEU A 34 -19.76 5.45 10.68
C LEU A 34 -19.08 5.56 12.04
N ILE A 35 -18.61 4.42 12.57
CA ILE A 35 -17.96 4.36 13.88
C ILE A 35 -16.46 4.34 13.69
N GLU A 36 -15.73 5.26 14.36
CA GLU A 36 -14.29 5.31 14.35
C GLU A 36 -13.73 5.42 15.78
N ARG A 37 -12.73 4.60 16.09
CA ARG A 37 -12.13 4.59 17.44
C ARG A 37 -11.09 5.69 17.62
N GLU A 38 -10.44 6.11 16.54
CA GLU A 38 -9.43 7.17 16.55
C GLU A 38 -10.09 8.56 16.42
N ARG A 39 -9.37 9.61 16.80
CA ARG A 39 -9.87 10.98 16.65
C ARG A 39 -9.96 11.42 15.19
N GLY A 40 -9.04 10.96 14.37
CA GLY A 40 -8.92 11.35 12.98
C GLY A 40 -9.55 10.34 12.04
N ILE A 41 -9.96 10.79 10.86
CA ILE A 41 -10.62 10.01 9.83
C ILE A 41 -9.63 9.63 8.74
N GLY A 42 -9.64 8.38 8.29
CA GLY A 42 -8.74 7.91 7.22
C GLY A 42 -7.97 6.65 7.55
N GLY A 43 -8.01 6.23 8.83
CA GLY A 43 -7.38 5.00 9.30
C GLY A 43 -5.86 5.00 9.08
N SER A 44 -5.25 3.82 9.06
CA SER A 44 -3.81 3.67 8.87
C SER A 44 -3.32 4.25 7.54
N CYS A 45 -4.14 4.29 6.50
CA CYS A 45 -3.78 4.87 5.21
C CYS A 45 -3.34 6.34 5.33
N VAL A 46 -4.03 7.14 6.15
CA VAL A 46 -3.76 8.59 6.30
C VAL A 46 -2.76 8.87 7.39
N TYR A 47 -2.79 8.11 8.49
CA TYR A 47 -2.02 8.47 9.69
C TYR A 47 -0.72 7.68 9.88
N ARG A 48 -0.61 6.47 9.33
CA ARG A 48 0.48 5.53 9.67
C ARG A 48 1.12 4.84 8.47
N GLY A 49 0.47 4.84 7.30
CA GLY A 49 0.92 4.05 6.14
C GLY A 49 1.11 4.86 4.88
N THR A 50 0.14 4.76 3.96
CA THR A 50 0.24 5.24 2.58
C THR A 50 0.59 6.73 2.47
N ILE A 51 -0.20 7.62 3.08
CA ILE A 51 0.05 9.07 2.97
C ILE A 51 1.37 9.46 3.63
N PRO A 52 1.68 9.03 4.88
CA PRO A 52 2.94 9.36 5.51
C PRO A 52 4.18 8.89 4.74
N SER A 53 4.21 7.62 4.32
CA SER A 53 5.39 7.08 3.63
C SER A 53 5.64 7.74 2.27
N LYS A 54 4.56 8.05 1.50
CA LYS A 54 4.69 8.75 0.22
C LYS A 54 5.09 10.21 0.39
N THR A 55 4.60 10.87 1.44
CA THR A 55 5.04 12.24 1.79
C THR A 55 6.53 12.27 2.15
N LEU A 56 7.01 11.32 2.97
CA LEU A 56 8.42 11.20 3.29
C LEU A 56 9.26 10.89 2.05
N ARG A 57 8.79 10.00 1.16
CA ARG A 57 9.43 9.69 -0.12
C ARG A 57 9.59 10.95 -0.97
N GLU A 58 8.53 11.73 -1.15
CA GLU A 58 8.60 12.98 -1.93
C GLU A 58 9.58 13.99 -1.32
N SER A 59 9.60 14.10 0.02
CA SER A 59 10.57 14.96 0.71
C SER A 59 12.02 14.47 0.48
N ALA A 60 12.24 13.16 0.50
CA ALA A 60 13.55 12.56 0.21
C ALA A 60 14.01 12.83 -1.23
N LEU A 61 13.13 12.67 -2.21
CA LEU A 61 13.41 12.96 -3.62
C LEU A 61 13.71 14.45 -3.86
N GLN A 62 12.95 15.35 -3.22
CA GLN A 62 13.20 16.79 -3.30
C GLN A 62 14.57 17.14 -2.73
N LEU A 63 14.94 16.54 -1.58
CA LEU A 63 16.26 16.76 -0.99
C LEU A 63 17.38 16.26 -1.88
N ASP A 64 17.24 15.09 -2.50
CA ASP A 64 18.21 14.52 -3.42
C ASP A 64 18.40 15.42 -4.66
N ARG A 65 17.31 15.87 -5.27
CA ARG A 65 17.33 16.83 -6.39
C ARG A 65 18.01 18.16 -5.99
N LEU A 66 17.77 18.65 -4.78
CA LEU A 66 18.44 19.85 -4.28
C LEU A 66 19.94 19.63 -4.06
N LYS A 67 20.36 18.46 -3.55
CA LYS A 67 21.79 18.11 -3.43
C LYS A 67 22.47 18.08 -4.80
N ALA A 68 21.85 17.45 -5.79
CA ALA A 68 22.35 17.41 -7.16
C ALA A 68 22.43 18.83 -7.78
N ALA A 69 21.39 19.66 -7.58
CA ALA A 69 21.36 21.04 -8.05
C ALA A 69 22.42 21.92 -7.35
N GLY A 70 22.73 21.66 -6.07
CA GLY A 70 23.75 22.41 -5.32
C GLY A 70 25.10 22.40 -5.99
N ALA A 71 25.49 21.28 -6.60
CA ALA A 71 26.74 21.18 -7.35
C ALA A 71 26.72 22.02 -8.65
N ALA A 72 25.55 22.18 -9.30
CA ALA A 72 25.42 22.93 -10.55
C ALA A 72 25.25 24.44 -10.33
N PHE A 73 24.60 24.85 -9.21
CA PHE A 73 24.25 26.26 -8.92
C PHE A 73 25.05 26.87 -7.78
N ASP A 74 26.10 26.19 -7.31
CA ASP A 74 27.04 26.68 -6.27
C ASP A 74 26.35 27.13 -4.95
N PHE A 75 25.42 26.33 -4.43
CA PHE A 75 24.88 26.52 -3.09
C PHE A 75 25.10 25.28 -2.23
N LYS A 76 25.16 25.49 -0.91
CA LYS A 76 25.29 24.40 0.07
C LYS A 76 24.05 24.28 0.91
N LEU A 77 23.50 23.07 1.01
CA LEU A 77 22.47 22.76 1.99
C LEU A 77 23.08 22.74 3.40
N LYS A 78 22.30 23.09 4.41
CA LYS A 78 22.73 22.93 5.80
C LYS A 78 23.08 21.46 6.04
N PRO A 79 24.21 21.14 6.70
CA PRO A 79 24.66 19.75 6.90
C PRO A 79 23.70 18.94 7.77
N ASP A 80 22.95 19.59 8.65
CA ASP A 80 22.05 18.94 9.63
C ASP A 80 20.58 19.10 9.22
N ILE A 81 20.19 18.49 8.11
CA ILE A 81 18.76 18.40 7.77
C ILE A 81 18.13 17.39 8.74
N GLN A 82 17.39 17.93 9.71
CA GLN A 82 16.69 17.11 10.68
C GLN A 82 15.48 16.43 10.02
N ILE A 83 15.21 15.20 10.41
CA ILE A 83 14.01 14.46 9.98
C ILE A 83 12.73 15.27 10.28
N ALA A 84 12.73 16.06 11.35
CA ALA A 84 11.64 16.97 11.68
C ALA A 84 11.27 17.92 10.53
N THR A 85 12.25 18.40 9.74
CA THR A 85 11.99 19.24 8.56
C THR A 85 11.28 18.47 7.44
N LEU A 86 11.62 17.19 7.28
CA LEU A 86 10.97 16.28 6.31
C LEU A 86 9.56 15.91 6.76
N LEU A 87 9.34 15.81 8.07
CA LEU A 87 8.06 15.46 8.68
C LEU A 87 7.10 16.63 8.86
N ASN A 88 7.57 17.90 8.92
CA ASN A 88 6.69 19.07 9.02
C ASN A 88 5.63 19.09 7.90
N ARG A 89 6.02 18.76 6.68
CA ARG A 89 5.09 18.65 5.54
C ARG A 89 4.06 17.52 5.74
N LEU A 90 4.41 16.49 6.50
CA LEU A 90 3.53 15.36 6.75
C LEU A 90 2.30 15.77 7.56
N GLU A 91 2.47 16.57 8.60
CA GLU A 91 1.37 17.06 9.45
C GLU A 91 0.38 17.90 8.63
N ASP A 92 0.88 18.76 7.75
CA ASP A 92 0.04 19.57 6.84
C ASP A 92 -0.76 18.68 5.89
N VAL A 93 -0.13 17.67 5.30
CA VAL A 93 -0.79 16.74 4.37
C VAL A 93 -1.86 15.92 5.09
N ILE A 94 -1.55 15.37 6.27
CA ILE A 94 -2.52 14.63 7.09
C ILE A 94 -3.71 15.51 7.46
N SER A 95 -3.46 16.73 7.95
CA SER A 95 -4.50 17.68 8.34
C SER A 95 -5.41 18.08 7.17
N ALA A 96 -4.81 18.32 6.00
CA ALA A 96 -5.57 18.61 4.78
C ALA A 96 -6.47 17.44 4.37
N HIS A 97 -5.95 16.20 4.42
CA HIS A 97 -6.73 14.99 4.14
C HIS A 97 -7.86 14.77 5.13
N ASP A 98 -7.59 14.88 6.43
CA ASP A 98 -8.61 14.74 7.47
C ASP A 98 -9.74 15.75 7.30
N THR A 99 -9.40 17.02 7.07
CA THR A 99 -10.35 18.09 6.80
C THR A 99 -11.22 17.81 5.57
N PHE A 100 -10.60 17.34 4.48
CA PHE A 100 -11.31 17.00 3.24
C PHE A 100 -12.29 15.84 3.46
N MET A 101 -11.85 14.77 4.11
CA MET A 101 -12.69 13.60 4.37
C MET A 101 -13.82 13.90 5.34
N SER A 102 -13.54 14.61 6.43
CA SER A 102 -14.56 15.08 7.39
C SER A 102 -15.65 15.92 6.71
N ARG A 103 -15.24 16.78 5.77
CA ARG A 103 -16.19 17.58 4.95
C ARG A 103 -17.02 16.69 4.04
N GLN A 104 -16.43 15.66 3.41
CA GLN A 104 -17.17 14.72 2.58
C GLN A 104 -18.23 13.95 3.38
N LEU A 105 -17.88 13.43 4.55
CA LEU A 105 -18.82 12.70 5.40
C LEU A 105 -19.99 13.57 5.84
N ARG A 106 -19.72 14.79 6.31
CA ARG A 106 -20.76 15.78 6.69
C ARG A 106 -21.68 16.14 5.53
N ARG A 107 -21.14 16.40 4.34
CA ARG A 107 -21.94 16.73 3.13
C ARG A 107 -22.91 15.62 2.72
N ASN A 108 -22.55 14.36 3.03
CA ASN A 108 -23.41 13.20 2.75
C ASN A 108 -24.35 12.87 3.92
N GLY A 109 -24.38 13.66 5.01
CA GLY A 109 -25.28 13.44 6.16
C GLY A 109 -24.95 12.17 6.96
N ILE A 110 -23.70 11.70 6.93
CA ILE A 110 -23.28 10.51 7.65
C ILE A 110 -23.11 10.84 9.14
N SER A 111 -23.72 10.04 10.01
CA SER A 111 -23.53 10.12 11.47
C SER A 111 -22.16 9.54 11.84
N LEU A 112 -21.16 10.43 12.03
CA LEU A 112 -19.85 10.02 12.51
C LEU A 112 -19.90 9.89 14.04
N LEU A 113 -19.60 8.68 14.53
CA LEU A 113 -19.59 8.33 15.95
C LEU A 113 -18.16 7.95 16.36
N HIS A 114 -17.65 8.55 17.43
CA HIS A 114 -16.33 8.20 17.94
C HIS A 114 -16.42 7.25 19.12
N GLY A 115 -15.83 6.05 18.94
CA GLY A 115 -15.84 5.01 19.96
C GLY A 115 -15.37 3.65 19.44
N ARG A 116 -15.26 2.70 20.36
CA ARG A 116 -14.95 1.30 20.06
C ARG A 116 -16.25 0.51 19.92
N ALA A 117 -16.37 -0.24 18.85
CA ALA A 117 -17.56 -1.01 18.49
C ALA A 117 -17.30 -2.51 18.57
N GLY A 118 -18.21 -3.25 19.15
CA GLY A 118 -18.22 -4.72 19.14
C GLY A 118 -19.65 -5.24 19.05
N PHE A 119 -19.83 -6.49 18.65
CA PHE A 119 -21.15 -7.12 18.57
C PHE A 119 -21.66 -7.50 19.95
N LEU A 120 -22.93 -7.18 20.23
CA LEU A 120 -23.71 -7.79 21.30
C LEU A 120 -24.45 -9.06 20.81
N ASP A 121 -24.95 -8.98 19.61
CA ASP A 121 -25.56 -10.06 18.83
C ASP A 121 -25.36 -9.76 17.33
N GLU A 122 -25.90 -10.57 16.44
CA GLU A 122 -25.70 -10.45 14.99
C GLU A 122 -26.18 -9.11 14.38
N ARG A 123 -27.06 -8.36 15.07
CA ARG A 123 -27.66 -7.11 14.58
C ARG A 123 -27.41 -5.90 15.48
N THR A 124 -26.85 -6.12 16.66
CA THR A 124 -26.67 -5.10 17.67
C THR A 124 -25.20 -4.84 17.93
N ILE A 125 -24.80 -3.59 17.77
CA ILE A 125 -23.46 -3.10 18.10
C ILE A 125 -23.48 -2.40 19.44
N ASP A 126 -22.61 -2.81 20.37
CA ASP A 126 -22.25 -2.05 21.56
C ASP A 126 -21.09 -1.13 21.22
N MET A 127 -21.31 0.16 21.34
CA MET A 127 -20.28 1.17 21.13
C MET A 127 -19.91 1.80 22.47
N GLN A 128 -18.65 1.64 22.86
CA GLN A 128 -18.06 2.40 23.96
C GLN A 128 -17.56 3.74 23.43
N THR A 129 -18.20 4.81 23.91
CA THR A 129 -17.85 6.20 23.50
C THR A 129 -16.54 6.66 24.12
N VAL A 130 -15.92 7.73 23.57
CA VAL A 130 -14.63 8.25 24.01
C VAL A 130 -14.67 8.78 25.47
N ASP A 131 -15.84 9.23 25.93
CA ASP A 131 -16.09 9.70 27.29
C ASP A 131 -16.43 8.58 28.28
N GLY A 132 -16.36 7.30 27.83
CA GLY A 132 -16.61 6.11 28.65
C GLY A 132 -18.07 5.68 28.74
N GLY A 133 -19.00 6.36 28.05
CA GLY A 133 -20.39 5.95 27.93
C GLY A 133 -20.54 4.72 27.03
N ARG A 134 -21.76 4.14 27.02
CA ARG A 134 -22.13 3.04 26.12
C ARG A 134 -23.39 3.38 25.35
N GLN A 135 -23.39 3.02 24.07
CA GLN A 135 -24.54 3.16 23.19
C GLN A 135 -24.79 1.86 22.45
N SER A 136 -26.05 1.42 22.45
CA SER A 136 -26.48 0.27 21.66
C SER A 136 -27.03 0.78 20.32
N LEU A 137 -26.52 0.23 19.21
CA LEU A 137 -26.87 0.61 17.85
C LEU A 137 -27.33 -0.63 17.09
N THR A 138 -28.36 -0.48 16.24
CA THR A 138 -28.83 -1.57 15.36
C THR A 138 -28.85 -1.14 13.91
N ALA A 139 -28.69 -2.09 12.99
CA ALA A 139 -28.79 -1.81 11.56
C ALA A 139 -29.31 -3.00 10.75
N ASP A 140 -29.86 -2.70 9.57
CA ASP A 140 -30.23 -3.72 8.58
C ASP A 140 -29.01 -4.37 7.95
N ALA A 141 -27.90 -3.60 7.79
CA ALA A 141 -26.62 -4.12 7.33
C ALA A 141 -25.44 -3.54 8.14
N ILE A 142 -24.42 -4.37 8.37
CA ILE A 142 -23.20 -3.99 9.09
C ILE A 142 -21.99 -4.26 8.19
N ILE A 143 -21.10 -3.26 8.04
CA ILE A 143 -19.89 -3.36 7.21
C ILE A 143 -18.66 -3.19 8.10
N LEU A 144 -17.88 -4.26 8.25
CA LEU A 144 -16.64 -4.27 9.00
C LEU A 144 -15.49 -3.76 8.12
N ALA A 145 -14.84 -2.66 8.54
CA ALA A 145 -13.77 -1.99 7.81
C ALA A 145 -12.63 -1.56 8.75
N THR A 146 -12.35 -2.35 9.80
CA THR A 146 -11.39 -2.02 10.88
C THR A 146 -9.93 -2.10 10.44
N GLY A 147 -9.66 -2.61 9.24
CA GLY A 147 -8.33 -2.62 8.64
C GLY A 147 -7.34 -3.55 9.34
N SER A 148 -6.08 -3.15 9.37
CA SER A 148 -4.97 -3.94 9.88
C SER A 148 -3.95 -3.10 10.65
N ARG A 149 -3.05 -3.77 11.36
CA ARG A 149 -1.90 -3.20 12.07
C ARG A 149 -0.63 -3.99 11.75
N PRO A 150 0.58 -3.47 12.05
CA PRO A 150 1.81 -4.23 11.91
C PRO A 150 1.76 -5.56 12.67
N ARG A 151 2.35 -6.59 12.09
CA ARG A 151 2.55 -7.87 12.75
C ARG A 151 3.92 -7.85 13.44
N ASN A 152 3.91 -7.85 14.75
CA ASN A 152 5.09 -7.91 15.59
C ASN A 152 5.26 -9.33 16.14
N PRO A 153 6.22 -10.13 15.62
CA PRO A 153 6.48 -11.47 16.14
C PRO A 153 6.96 -11.43 17.60
N GLU A 154 6.51 -12.36 18.42
CA GLU A 154 6.85 -12.43 19.86
C GLU A 154 8.36 -12.52 20.15
N ASN A 155 9.12 -13.10 19.22
CA ASN A 155 10.56 -13.25 19.35
C ASN A 155 11.36 -11.99 18.92
N ILE A 156 10.70 -10.91 18.53
CA ILE A 156 11.32 -9.61 18.20
C ILE A 156 10.76 -8.55 19.15
N PRO A 157 11.54 -8.06 20.13
CA PRO A 157 11.07 -7.14 21.16
C PRO A 157 10.93 -5.72 20.61
N VAL A 158 9.83 -5.42 19.91
CA VAL A 158 9.51 -4.09 19.42
C VAL A 158 9.27 -3.15 20.60
N ASP A 159 10.15 -2.16 20.76
CA ASP A 159 10.13 -1.18 21.85
C ASP A 159 9.65 0.21 21.42
N HIS A 160 9.42 0.41 20.11
CA HIS A 160 9.02 1.65 19.46
C HIS A 160 10.04 2.80 19.62
N GLU A 161 11.24 2.52 20.05
CA GLU A 161 12.35 3.46 20.19
C GLU A 161 13.56 3.03 19.36
N HIS A 162 14.10 1.82 19.59
CA HIS A 162 15.24 1.26 18.87
C HIS A 162 14.81 0.20 17.86
N ILE A 163 13.83 -0.61 18.22
CA ILE A 163 13.23 -1.66 17.40
C ILE A 163 11.81 -1.22 17.08
N LEU A 164 11.63 -0.76 15.85
CA LEU A 164 10.42 -0.08 15.36
C LEU A 164 9.57 -1.02 14.51
N ASP A 165 8.28 -0.75 14.45
CA ASP A 165 7.40 -1.24 13.39
C ASP A 165 7.07 -0.10 12.40
N SER A 166 6.27 -0.40 11.37
CA SER A 166 5.91 0.60 10.35
C SER A 166 5.05 1.75 10.89
N ASP A 167 4.35 1.56 12.01
CA ASP A 167 3.52 2.59 12.61
C ASP A 167 4.35 3.54 13.48
N SER A 168 5.38 3.03 14.15
CA SER A 168 6.27 3.81 15.03
C SER A 168 7.49 4.42 14.32
N LEU A 169 7.84 3.94 13.12
CA LEU A 169 9.00 4.46 12.37
C LEU A 169 8.92 5.98 12.13
N LEU A 170 7.74 6.50 11.86
CA LEU A 170 7.51 7.92 11.59
C LEU A 170 7.55 8.81 12.84
N SER A 171 7.63 8.23 14.02
CA SER A 171 7.82 8.97 15.29
C SER A 171 9.28 9.24 15.65
N MET A 172 10.22 8.80 14.79
CA MET A 172 11.65 9.09 15.01
C MET A 172 11.93 10.59 15.01
N ILE A 173 12.75 11.02 15.96
CA ILE A 173 13.12 12.43 16.13
C ILE A 173 14.38 12.84 15.36
N TYR A 174 15.14 11.86 14.86
CA TYR A 174 16.36 12.08 14.07
C TYR A 174 16.53 10.98 13.00
N LEU A 175 17.32 11.27 11.97
CA LEU A 175 17.68 10.31 10.92
C LEU A 175 18.80 9.40 11.44
N PRO A 176 18.59 8.05 11.53
CA PRO A 176 19.62 7.16 12.04
C PRO A 176 20.78 7.02 11.06
N ARG A 177 21.98 6.84 11.54
CA ARG A 177 23.16 6.58 10.70
C ARG A 177 23.09 5.22 10.02
N SER A 178 22.48 4.25 10.71
CA SER A 178 22.28 2.89 10.17
C SER A 178 20.91 2.33 10.56
N LEU A 179 20.29 1.62 9.63
CA LEU A 179 18.97 1.01 9.80
C LEU A 179 18.98 -0.41 9.25
N THR A 180 18.64 -1.37 10.09
CA THR A 180 18.32 -2.74 9.63
C THR A 180 16.82 -2.85 9.41
N ILE A 181 16.41 -3.42 8.28
CA ILE A 181 15.00 -3.68 7.98
C ILE A 181 14.82 -5.19 7.80
N ILE A 182 13.89 -5.79 8.54
CA ILE A 182 13.55 -7.20 8.42
C ILE A 182 12.23 -7.33 7.68
N GLY A 183 12.28 -7.97 6.50
CA GLY A 183 11.16 -8.19 5.59
C GLY A 183 11.27 -7.43 4.27
N GLY A 184 11.51 -8.15 3.18
CA GLY A 184 11.63 -7.66 1.80
C GLY A 184 10.28 -7.49 1.07
N GLY A 185 9.20 -7.26 1.81
CA GLY A 185 7.90 -6.89 1.25
C GLY A 185 7.81 -5.41 0.86
N VAL A 186 6.61 -4.95 0.45
CA VAL A 186 6.36 -3.57 0.00
C VAL A 186 6.86 -2.55 1.01
N ILE A 187 6.44 -2.66 2.28
CA ILE A 187 6.79 -1.72 3.34
C ILE A 187 8.31 -1.66 3.56
N GLY A 188 8.95 -2.84 3.64
CA GLY A 188 10.40 -2.92 3.83
C GLY A 188 11.17 -2.29 2.68
N CYS A 189 10.82 -2.58 1.44
CA CYS A 189 11.48 -2.03 0.24
C CYS A 189 11.26 -0.53 0.06
N GLU A 190 10.04 -0.04 0.32
CA GLU A 190 9.74 1.39 0.27
C GLU A 190 10.61 2.17 1.27
N TYR A 191 10.59 1.79 2.54
CA TYR A 191 11.41 2.46 3.54
C TYR A 191 12.91 2.25 3.31
N ALA A 192 13.34 1.07 2.86
CA ALA A 192 14.74 0.82 2.53
C ALA A 192 15.28 1.83 1.51
N SER A 193 14.56 2.01 0.40
CA SER A 193 14.97 2.95 -0.65
C SER A 193 14.90 4.42 -0.20
N ILE A 194 13.90 4.80 0.60
CA ILE A 194 13.77 6.16 1.14
C ILE A 194 14.95 6.50 2.06
N PHE A 195 15.26 5.62 3.03
CA PHE A 195 16.34 5.86 3.99
C PHE A 195 17.73 5.80 3.34
N ALA A 196 17.93 4.90 2.37
CA ALA A 196 19.17 4.87 1.60
C ALA A 196 19.41 6.18 0.85
N LEU A 197 18.38 6.71 0.17
CA LEU A 197 18.44 8.01 -0.52
C LEU A 197 18.73 9.17 0.44
N LEU A 198 18.23 9.11 1.67
CA LEU A 198 18.51 10.10 2.71
C LEU A 198 19.93 9.99 3.28
N GLY A 199 20.70 8.94 2.93
CA GLY A 199 22.09 8.72 3.34
C GLY A 199 22.26 7.82 4.57
N THR A 200 21.20 7.16 5.02
CA THR A 200 21.27 6.12 6.05
C THR A 200 21.91 4.85 5.48
N GLN A 201 22.81 4.20 6.21
CA GLN A 201 23.32 2.88 5.85
C GLN A 201 22.22 1.83 6.09
N VAL A 202 21.56 1.39 5.04
CA VAL A 202 20.44 0.46 5.15
C VAL A 202 20.84 -0.96 4.82
N THR A 203 20.50 -1.90 5.71
CA THR A 203 20.57 -3.35 5.44
C THR A 203 19.16 -3.94 5.43
N LEU A 204 18.68 -4.38 4.27
CA LEU A 204 17.39 -5.05 4.09
C LEU A 204 17.59 -6.57 4.13
N ILE A 205 16.95 -7.25 5.08
CA ILE A 205 17.10 -8.69 5.35
C ILE A 205 15.78 -9.40 5.04
N ASP A 206 15.83 -10.50 4.28
CA ASP A 206 14.66 -11.34 4.04
C ASP A 206 15.03 -12.83 3.99
N ARG A 207 14.06 -13.69 4.26
CA ARG A 207 14.17 -15.14 4.08
C ARG A 207 14.19 -15.53 2.60
N ALA A 208 13.51 -14.79 1.79
CA ALA A 208 13.47 -14.98 0.35
C ALA A 208 14.81 -14.60 -0.29
N PRO A 209 15.20 -15.25 -1.38
CA PRO A 209 16.45 -14.92 -2.09
C PRO A 209 16.39 -13.53 -2.74
N ALA A 210 15.21 -13.06 -3.14
CA ALA A 210 14.94 -11.73 -3.68
C ALA A 210 13.78 -11.06 -2.93
N PRO A 211 13.71 -9.72 -2.82
CA PRO A 211 12.57 -9.03 -2.25
C PRO A 211 11.38 -9.08 -3.22
N LEU A 212 10.17 -8.69 -2.77
CA LEU A 212 9.01 -8.48 -3.62
C LEU A 212 8.73 -9.65 -4.59
N GLN A 213 8.77 -10.90 -4.12
CA GLN A 213 8.67 -12.12 -4.93
C GLN A 213 7.41 -12.24 -5.80
N PHE A 214 6.42 -11.41 -5.58
CA PHE A 214 5.18 -11.34 -6.37
C PHE A 214 5.27 -10.35 -7.54
N MET A 215 6.43 -9.72 -7.73
CA MET A 215 6.72 -8.80 -8.84
C MET A 215 7.59 -9.50 -9.87
N ASP A 216 7.52 -9.01 -11.10
CA ASP A 216 8.39 -9.45 -12.19
C ASP A 216 9.86 -9.41 -11.77
N HIS A 217 10.58 -10.51 -11.99
CA HIS A 217 11.96 -10.70 -11.55
C HIS A 217 12.93 -9.65 -12.12
N GLU A 218 12.72 -9.21 -13.37
CA GLU A 218 13.58 -8.21 -14.02
C GLU A 218 13.43 -6.84 -13.34
N LEU A 219 12.21 -6.46 -12.97
CA LEU A 219 11.94 -5.24 -12.20
C LEU A 219 12.60 -5.28 -10.82
N VAL A 220 12.48 -6.43 -10.12
CA VAL A 220 13.07 -6.62 -8.80
C VAL A 220 14.59 -6.55 -8.88
N THR A 221 15.21 -7.18 -9.87
CA THR A 221 16.66 -7.13 -10.10
C THR A 221 17.12 -5.70 -10.36
N HIS A 222 16.36 -4.95 -11.13
CA HIS A 222 16.62 -3.54 -11.41
C HIS A 222 16.57 -2.69 -10.13
N PHE A 223 15.54 -2.89 -9.32
CA PHE A 223 15.39 -2.22 -8.01
C PHE A 223 16.55 -2.52 -7.07
N VAL A 224 16.91 -3.80 -6.87
CA VAL A 224 18.00 -4.18 -5.96
C VAL A 224 19.32 -3.56 -6.40
N LYS A 225 19.64 -3.60 -7.70
CA LYS A 225 20.84 -2.96 -8.26
C LYS A 225 20.91 -1.46 -7.93
N LEU A 226 19.81 -0.74 -8.10
CA LEU A 226 19.77 0.70 -7.83
C LEU A 226 19.81 0.99 -6.32
N PHE A 227 19.14 0.20 -5.51
CA PHE A 227 19.20 0.30 -4.05
C PHE A 227 20.64 0.12 -3.53
N GLU A 228 21.39 -0.85 -4.07
CA GLU A 228 22.77 -1.08 -3.68
C GLU A 228 23.71 0.03 -4.20
N GLN A 229 23.46 0.59 -5.37
CA GLN A 229 24.18 1.77 -5.89
C GLN A 229 23.96 3.01 -4.99
N GLN A 230 22.83 3.11 -4.33
CA GLN A 230 22.53 4.18 -3.35
C GLN A 230 23.13 3.90 -1.96
N GLY A 231 23.93 2.84 -1.79
CA GLY A 231 24.56 2.46 -0.53
C GLY A 231 23.73 1.54 0.35
N GLY A 232 22.60 1.05 -0.12
CA GLY A 232 21.84 -0.02 0.51
C GLY A 232 22.53 -1.37 0.39
N ARG A 233 22.12 -2.34 1.21
CA ARG A 233 22.58 -3.72 1.14
C ARG A 233 21.40 -4.67 1.27
N TYR A 234 21.21 -5.55 0.28
CA TYR A 234 20.22 -6.61 0.38
C TYR A 234 20.85 -7.92 0.87
N LEU A 235 20.27 -8.54 1.89
CA LEU A 235 20.66 -9.84 2.42
C LEU A 235 19.47 -10.80 2.28
N GLY A 236 19.37 -11.45 1.11
CA GLY A 236 18.37 -12.48 0.83
C GLY A 236 18.77 -13.86 1.36
N GLY A 237 17.79 -14.75 1.53
CA GLY A 237 17.97 -16.11 2.01
C GLY A 237 18.39 -16.19 3.50
N GLN A 238 18.15 -15.13 4.29
CA GLN A 238 18.62 -15.03 5.67
C GLN A 238 17.53 -15.38 6.67
N GLN A 239 17.87 -16.22 7.64
CA GLN A 239 17.02 -16.47 8.78
C GLN A 239 17.50 -15.65 9.99
N VAL A 240 16.66 -14.74 10.44
CA VAL A 240 16.88 -13.99 11.69
C VAL A 240 16.55 -14.90 12.87
N MET A 241 17.52 -15.07 13.78
CA MET A 241 17.39 -15.91 14.98
C MET A 241 16.99 -15.09 16.19
N GLU A 242 17.60 -13.92 16.37
CA GLU A 242 17.41 -13.06 17.53
C GLU A 242 17.57 -11.58 17.12
N VAL A 243 16.79 -10.72 17.74
CA VAL A 243 16.96 -9.26 17.69
C VAL A 243 16.99 -8.75 19.12
N ARG A 244 17.98 -7.93 19.46
CA ARG A 244 18.07 -7.30 20.78
C ARG A 244 18.76 -5.95 20.72
N TRP A 245 18.37 -5.05 21.58
CA TRP A 245 19.12 -3.83 21.89
C TRP A 245 20.32 -4.17 22.78
N ASP A 246 21.51 -3.65 22.49
CA ASP A 246 22.73 -3.94 23.25
C ASP A 246 22.87 -3.13 24.54
N GLY A 247 21.92 -2.23 24.81
CA GLY A 247 21.91 -1.37 26.00
C GLY A 247 22.76 -0.11 25.88
N ALA A 248 23.41 0.11 24.71
CA ALA A 248 24.33 1.24 24.52
C ALA A 248 24.08 2.02 23.23
N ALA A 249 24.27 1.40 22.07
CA ALA A 249 24.26 2.14 20.80
C ALA A 249 23.66 1.38 19.62
N HIS A 250 23.43 0.05 19.70
CA HIS A 250 23.06 -0.73 18.55
C HIS A 250 21.97 -1.78 18.82
N VAL A 251 21.09 -1.94 17.86
CA VAL A 251 20.30 -3.15 17.71
C VAL A 251 21.16 -4.22 17.02
N VAL A 252 21.28 -5.38 17.65
CA VAL A 252 22.02 -6.53 17.15
C VAL A 252 21.05 -7.55 16.59
N THR A 253 21.16 -7.85 15.30
CA THR A 253 20.37 -8.86 14.60
C THR A 253 21.24 -10.07 14.33
N THR A 254 20.98 -11.16 15.02
CA THR A 254 21.70 -12.43 14.85
C THR A 254 21.09 -13.23 13.70
N LEU A 255 21.93 -13.62 12.76
CA LEU A 255 21.56 -14.45 11.61
C LEU A 255 22.01 -15.89 11.83
N LYS A 256 21.33 -16.85 11.21
CA LYS A 256 21.62 -18.27 11.38
C LYS A 256 23.02 -18.65 10.90
N ASP A 257 23.38 -18.24 9.68
CA ASP A 257 24.58 -18.72 8.98
C ASP A 257 25.55 -17.57 8.62
N ASN A 258 25.31 -16.36 9.13
CA ASN A 258 26.09 -15.17 8.82
C ASN A 258 26.44 -14.38 10.09
N PRO A 259 27.48 -13.54 10.06
CA PRO A 259 27.79 -12.64 11.16
C PRO A 259 26.60 -11.74 11.53
N PRO A 260 26.45 -11.36 12.81
CA PRO A 260 25.40 -10.45 13.24
C PRO A 260 25.47 -9.10 12.53
N VAL A 261 24.32 -8.55 12.18
CA VAL A 261 24.19 -7.19 11.67
C VAL A 261 23.92 -6.25 12.85
N LYS A 262 24.67 -5.13 12.90
CA LYS A 262 24.48 -4.09 13.91
C LYS A 262 24.00 -2.81 13.23
N SER A 263 22.99 -2.18 13.81
CA SER A 263 22.47 -0.90 13.34
C SER A 263 21.97 -0.05 14.51
N GLU A 264 21.89 1.25 14.32
CA GLU A 264 21.40 2.17 15.33
C GLU A 264 19.90 1.97 15.60
N LYS A 265 19.11 1.68 14.54
CA LYS A 265 17.69 1.36 14.62
C LYS A 265 17.36 0.13 13.80
N LEU A 266 16.24 -0.51 14.10
CA LEU A 266 15.71 -1.62 13.33
C LEU A 266 14.22 -1.43 13.04
N LEU A 267 13.82 -1.72 11.80
CA LEU A 267 12.42 -1.77 11.38
C LEU A 267 11.96 -3.22 11.18
N VAL A 268 10.88 -3.59 11.83
CA VAL A 268 10.16 -4.84 11.61
C VAL A 268 9.09 -4.61 10.54
N ALA A 269 9.24 -5.22 9.36
CA ALA A 269 8.32 -5.12 8.22
C ALA A 269 7.79 -6.50 7.79
N LEU A 270 7.43 -7.34 8.77
CA LEU A 270 7.05 -8.77 8.61
C LEU A 270 5.55 -8.98 8.36
N GLY A 271 4.92 -8.01 7.69
CA GLY A 271 3.52 -8.08 7.28
C GLY A 271 2.57 -7.40 8.27
N ARG A 272 1.28 -7.62 8.04
CA ARG A 272 0.19 -6.99 8.80
C ARG A 272 -0.81 -8.04 9.25
N GLN A 273 -1.57 -7.74 10.29
CA GLN A 273 -2.66 -8.57 10.83
C GLN A 273 -3.94 -7.75 10.93
N ALA A 274 -5.08 -8.38 10.67
CA ALA A 274 -6.38 -7.73 10.73
C ALA A 274 -6.76 -7.32 12.16
N ASN A 275 -7.47 -6.20 12.30
CA ASN A 275 -7.95 -5.70 13.59
C ASN A 275 -9.34 -6.29 13.90
N MET A 276 -9.41 -7.33 14.70
CA MET A 276 -10.66 -8.05 14.99
C MET A 276 -10.93 -8.24 16.50
N GLU A 277 -9.95 -7.95 17.35
CA GLU A 277 -9.99 -8.30 18.77
C GLU A 277 -11.16 -7.63 19.52
N ASP A 278 -11.46 -6.39 19.21
CA ASP A 278 -12.51 -5.61 19.88
C ASP A 278 -13.93 -5.92 19.33
N LEU A 279 -14.02 -6.65 18.20
CA LEU A 279 -15.30 -6.81 17.48
C LEU A 279 -16.27 -7.84 18.12
N ASN A 280 -15.78 -8.73 18.99
CA ASN A 280 -16.59 -9.83 19.53
C ASN A 280 -17.34 -10.63 18.44
N LEU A 281 -16.59 -11.09 17.45
CA LEU A 281 -17.10 -11.75 16.24
C LEU A 281 -18.02 -12.95 16.54
N ALA A 282 -17.72 -13.70 17.63
CA ALA A 282 -18.51 -14.87 18.04
C ALA A 282 -19.96 -14.52 18.37
N ALA A 283 -20.23 -13.33 18.94
CA ALA A 283 -21.57 -12.86 19.21
C ALA A 283 -22.42 -12.64 17.94
N ALA A 284 -21.74 -12.40 16.81
CA ALA A 284 -22.36 -12.28 15.50
C ALA A 284 -22.33 -13.58 14.67
N GLY A 285 -21.92 -14.72 15.26
CA GLY A 285 -21.76 -15.98 14.55
C GLY A 285 -20.61 -16.01 13.55
N LEU A 286 -19.64 -15.10 13.66
CA LEU A 286 -18.49 -15.00 12.77
C LEU A 286 -17.25 -15.63 13.41
N THR A 287 -16.40 -16.23 12.56
CA THR A 287 -15.12 -16.81 12.98
C THR A 287 -14.02 -16.37 12.02
N ALA A 288 -12.87 -16.02 12.56
CA ALA A 288 -11.69 -15.74 11.74
C ALA A 288 -11.15 -17.03 11.09
N THR A 289 -10.63 -16.91 9.88
CA THR A 289 -9.91 -17.99 9.21
C THR A 289 -8.59 -18.30 9.92
N GLU A 290 -7.95 -19.41 9.60
CA GLU A 290 -6.61 -19.77 10.10
C GLU A 290 -5.55 -18.71 9.76
N LYS A 291 -5.76 -17.94 8.69
CA LYS A 291 -4.88 -16.82 8.29
C LYS A 291 -5.14 -15.52 9.06
N GLY A 292 -6.09 -15.53 10.01
CA GLY A 292 -6.47 -14.35 10.79
C GLY A 292 -7.18 -13.27 9.95
N THR A 293 -8.01 -13.69 8.98
CA THR A 293 -8.86 -12.82 8.15
C THR A 293 -10.32 -13.26 8.24
N LEU A 294 -11.26 -12.49 7.70
CA LEU A 294 -12.65 -12.91 7.53
C LEU A 294 -12.88 -13.46 6.13
N ALA A 295 -13.52 -14.64 6.05
CA ALA A 295 -13.99 -15.20 4.79
C ALA A 295 -15.17 -14.38 4.24
N VAL A 296 -15.15 -14.08 2.95
CA VAL A 296 -16.22 -13.36 2.26
C VAL A 296 -16.39 -13.88 0.84
N ASN A 297 -17.61 -13.70 0.30
CA ASN A 297 -17.89 -13.97 -1.10
C ASN A 297 -17.42 -12.79 -2.02
N GLN A 298 -17.70 -12.90 -3.33
CA GLN A 298 -17.35 -11.88 -4.33
C GLN A 298 -17.97 -10.49 -4.09
N PHE A 299 -18.98 -10.39 -3.24
CA PHE A 299 -19.63 -9.13 -2.83
C PHE A 299 -19.14 -8.62 -1.49
N CYS A 300 -18.09 -9.22 -0.93
CA CYS A 300 -17.57 -8.95 0.42
C CYS A 300 -18.56 -9.29 1.55
N GLN A 301 -19.55 -10.15 1.30
CA GLN A 301 -20.52 -10.62 2.28
C GLN A 301 -19.95 -11.83 3.02
N THR A 302 -20.12 -11.87 4.33
CA THR A 302 -19.76 -13.01 5.18
C THR A 302 -20.82 -14.12 5.11
N ASP A 303 -20.62 -15.21 5.86
CA ASP A 303 -21.62 -16.28 6.00
C ASP A 303 -22.90 -15.79 6.71
N VAL A 304 -22.83 -14.64 7.41
CA VAL A 304 -24.00 -13.96 8.00
C VAL A 304 -24.53 -12.93 7.00
N PRO A 305 -25.71 -13.09 6.39
CA PRO A 305 -26.12 -12.39 5.16
C PRO A 305 -26.17 -10.88 5.23
N HIS A 306 -26.33 -10.27 6.41
CA HIS A 306 -26.37 -8.81 6.59
C HIS A 306 -25.05 -8.23 7.10
N ILE A 307 -24.01 -9.07 7.25
CA ILE A 307 -22.68 -8.63 7.68
C ILE A 307 -21.69 -8.76 6.53
N TYR A 308 -20.94 -7.69 6.29
CA TYR A 308 -19.91 -7.57 5.25
C TYR A 308 -18.55 -7.28 5.90
N ALA A 309 -17.48 -7.71 5.25
CA ALA A 309 -16.12 -7.35 5.65
C ALA A 309 -15.33 -6.89 4.44
N VAL A 310 -14.56 -5.79 4.58
CA VAL A 310 -13.87 -5.12 3.47
C VAL A 310 -12.47 -4.65 3.86
N GLY A 311 -11.61 -4.43 2.86
CA GLY A 311 -10.24 -3.96 3.04
C GLY A 311 -9.32 -5.04 3.59
N ASP A 312 -8.36 -4.64 4.42
CA ASP A 312 -7.30 -5.55 4.91
C ASP A 312 -7.83 -6.73 5.74
N MET A 313 -9.05 -6.61 6.27
CA MET A 313 -9.68 -7.69 7.04
C MET A 313 -9.95 -8.95 6.23
N VAL A 314 -10.08 -8.84 4.91
CA VAL A 314 -10.38 -9.97 4.01
C VAL A 314 -9.13 -10.51 3.30
N GLY A 315 -7.96 -9.99 3.65
CA GLY A 315 -6.68 -10.49 3.16
C GLY A 315 -6.12 -9.77 1.93
N ALA A 316 -5.02 -10.31 1.44
CA ALA A 316 -4.22 -9.75 0.35
C ALA A 316 -5.00 -9.64 -0.98
N PRO A 317 -4.56 -8.71 -1.87
CA PRO A 317 -3.61 -7.66 -1.62
C PRO A 317 -4.20 -6.54 -0.75
N ALA A 318 -3.41 -6.04 0.22
CA ALA A 318 -3.79 -4.96 1.12
C ALA A 318 -3.54 -3.59 0.44
N LEU A 319 -4.44 -3.19 -0.45
CA LEU A 319 -4.36 -1.96 -1.24
C LEU A 319 -5.53 -1.03 -0.91
N ALA A 320 -5.22 0.24 -0.69
CA ALA A 320 -6.25 1.24 -0.40
C ALA A 320 -7.29 1.37 -1.53
N SER A 321 -6.87 1.30 -2.79
CA SER A 321 -7.73 1.33 -3.97
C SER A 321 -8.71 0.14 -4.01
N LYS A 322 -8.22 -1.09 -3.78
CA LYS A 322 -9.06 -2.29 -3.64
C LYS A 322 -10.04 -2.13 -2.49
N ALA A 323 -9.56 -1.67 -1.32
CA ALA A 323 -10.40 -1.48 -0.14
C ALA A 323 -11.53 -0.47 -0.38
N MET A 324 -11.25 0.64 -1.07
CA MET A 324 -12.27 1.62 -1.47
C MET A 324 -13.35 1.00 -2.34
N GLU A 325 -12.97 0.23 -3.35
CA GLU A 325 -13.91 -0.42 -4.25
C GLU A 325 -14.70 -1.53 -3.54
N GLN A 326 -14.07 -2.32 -2.68
CA GLN A 326 -14.76 -3.31 -1.85
C GLN A 326 -15.84 -2.65 -0.96
N GLY A 327 -15.50 -1.53 -0.29
CA GLY A 327 -16.47 -0.78 0.53
C GLY A 327 -17.68 -0.30 -0.27
N ARG A 328 -17.43 0.27 -1.47
CA ARG A 328 -18.48 0.72 -2.38
C ARG A 328 -19.38 -0.44 -2.82
N ARG A 329 -18.78 -1.57 -3.23
CA ARG A 329 -19.49 -2.77 -3.72
C ARG A 329 -20.31 -3.42 -2.62
N ALA A 330 -19.74 -3.59 -1.42
CA ALA A 330 -20.42 -4.14 -0.26
C ALA A 330 -21.67 -3.34 0.11
N ALA A 331 -21.58 -2.01 0.16
CA ALA A 331 -22.72 -1.15 0.43
C ALA A 331 -23.81 -1.25 -0.65
N ARG A 332 -23.43 -1.34 -1.94
CA ARG A 332 -24.40 -1.52 -3.04
C ARG A 332 -25.10 -2.86 -2.95
N HIS A 333 -24.37 -3.94 -2.68
CA HIS A 333 -24.95 -5.29 -2.51
C HIS A 333 -25.89 -5.35 -1.31
N ALA A 334 -25.48 -4.79 -0.17
CA ALA A 334 -26.31 -4.71 1.04
C ALA A 334 -27.63 -3.96 0.81
N LEU A 335 -27.67 -3.06 -0.16
CA LEU A 335 -28.85 -2.27 -0.52
C LEU A 335 -29.61 -2.83 -1.74
N ASN A 336 -29.28 -4.02 -2.22
CA ASN A 336 -29.84 -4.63 -3.43
C ASN A 336 -29.71 -3.72 -4.68
N LEU A 337 -28.63 -2.92 -4.76
CA LEU A 337 -28.32 -2.09 -5.92
C LEU A 337 -27.42 -2.87 -6.90
N PRO A 338 -27.45 -2.59 -8.20
CA PRO A 338 -26.55 -3.20 -9.16
C PRO A 338 -25.09 -3.00 -8.76
N VAL A 339 -24.34 -4.07 -8.62
CA VAL A 339 -22.91 -3.99 -8.19
C VAL A 339 -21.97 -3.84 -9.38
N GLY A 340 -22.35 -4.35 -10.54
CA GLY A 340 -21.48 -4.48 -11.71
C GLY A 340 -20.46 -5.62 -11.55
N ASP A 341 -19.64 -5.85 -12.55
CA ASP A 341 -18.58 -6.84 -12.51
C ASP A 341 -17.42 -6.38 -11.64
N ALA A 342 -16.75 -7.32 -11.00
CA ALA A 342 -15.50 -7.03 -10.31
C ALA A 342 -14.41 -6.75 -11.36
N ALA A 343 -13.51 -5.79 -11.07
CA ALA A 343 -12.34 -5.60 -11.92
C ALA A 343 -11.56 -6.92 -12.01
N SER A 344 -11.33 -7.38 -13.22
CA SER A 344 -10.61 -8.63 -13.50
C SER A 344 -9.13 -8.52 -13.11
N THR A 345 -8.59 -7.32 -13.17
CA THR A 345 -7.20 -7.00 -12.86
C THR A 345 -7.11 -5.77 -11.95
N ILE A 346 -6.21 -5.81 -10.99
CA ILE A 346 -5.95 -4.72 -10.04
C ILE A 346 -4.54 -4.22 -10.28
N PRO A 347 -4.33 -2.93 -10.61
CA PRO A 347 -3.00 -2.39 -10.75
C PRO A 347 -2.31 -2.37 -9.39
N LEU A 348 -1.05 -2.74 -9.38
CA LEU A 348 -0.19 -2.69 -8.22
C LEU A 348 0.86 -1.61 -8.43
N GLY A 349 0.94 -0.66 -7.49
CA GLY A 349 1.98 0.35 -7.43
C GLY A 349 2.80 0.21 -6.15
N ILE A 350 4.12 0.22 -6.27
CA ILE A 350 5.07 0.17 -5.17
C ILE A 350 5.93 1.43 -5.26
N TYR A 351 5.90 2.21 -4.19
CA TYR A 351 6.53 3.53 -4.14
C TYR A 351 7.97 3.46 -3.60
N THR A 352 8.73 2.48 -4.08
CA THR A 352 10.19 2.46 -3.93
C THR A 352 10.84 3.61 -4.70
N ILE A 353 12.15 3.72 -4.63
CA ILE A 353 12.95 4.63 -5.44
C ILE A 353 13.95 3.80 -6.24
N PRO A 354 13.72 3.61 -7.56
CA PRO A 354 12.58 4.08 -8.36
C PRO A 354 11.27 3.36 -8.04
N GLU A 355 10.13 3.92 -8.51
CA GLU A 355 8.82 3.29 -8.43
C GLU A 355 8.77 1.99 -9.23
N MET A 356 7.91 1.06 -8.78
CA MET A 356 7.54 -0.10 -9.56
C MET A 356 6.02 -0.19 -9.68
N ALA A 357 5.54 -0.67 -10.83
CA ALA A 357 4.12 -0.91 -11.03
C ALA A 357 3.88 -2.11 -11.94
N SER A 358 2.76 -2.79 -11.73
CA SER A 358 2.36 -3.94 -12.55
C SER A 358 0.85 -4.01 -12.75
N ILE A 359 0.45 -4.58 -13.88
CA ILE A 359 -0.94 -4.94 -14.18
C ILE A 359 -0.95 -6.15 -15.12
N GLY A 360 -1.90 -7.08 -14.91
CA GLY A 360 -2.03 -8.29 -15.71
C GLY A 360 -0.96 -9.34 -15.38
N LEU A 361 -0.55 -10.13 -16.38
CA LEU A 361 0.45 -11.19 -16.22
C LEU A 361 1.87 -10.61 -16.33
N ASP A 362 2.76 -11.07 -15.46
CA ASP A 362 4.21 -10.92 -15.69
C ASP A 362 4.70 -11.98 -16.68
N GLU A 363 5.99 -11.95 -17.00
CA GLU A 363 6.60 -12.88 -17.96
C GLU A 363 6.50 -14.33 -17.49
N GLU A 364 6.73 -14.61 -16.19
CA GLU A 364 6.71 -15.96 -15.62
C GLU A 364 5.29 -16.54 -15.67
N ALA A 365 4.31 -15.80 -15.19
CA ALA A 365 2.90 -16.20 -15.22
C ALA A 365 2.36 -16.35 -16.65
N ALA A 366 2.86 -15.56 -17.59
CA ALA A 366 2.51 -15.72 -18.99
C ALA A 366 3.11 -16.99 -19.60
N ARG A 367 4.38 -17.33 -19.30
CA ARG A 367 5.04 -18.57 -19.75
C ARG A 367 4.42 -19.83 -19.16
N GLU A 368 3.79 -19.76 -17.99
CA GLU A 368 3.02 -20.86 -17.42
C GLU A 368 1.70 -21.12 -18.18
N ARG A 369 1.09 -20.09 -18.77
CA ARG A 369 -0.24 -20.16 -19.40
C ARG A 369 -0.21 -20.25 -20.91
N TYR A 370 0.82 -19.69 -21.52
CA TYR A 370 0.97 -19.61 -22.96
C TYR A 370 2.31 -20.22 -23.37
N ARG A 371 2.29 -20.95 -24.46
CA ARG A 371 3.53 -21.40 -25.09
C ARG A 371 4.13 -20.22 -25.86
N ASP A 372 5.35 -19.82 -25.48
CA ASP A 372 6.12 -18.76 -26.15
C ASP A 372 5.40 -17.38 -26.22
N PRO A 373 5.00 -16.79 -25.07
CA PRO A 373 4.48 -15.42 -25.07
C PRO A 373 5.56 -14.45 -25.51
N LEU A 374 5.17 -13.37 -26.21
CA LEU A 374 6.09 -12.34 -26.68
C LEU A 374 6.30 -11.26 -25.59
N ILE A 375 7.54 -10.80 -25.46
CA ILE A 375 7.93 -9.88 -24.40
C ILE A 375 8.62 -8.66 -25.03
N GLY A 376 7.95 -7.52 -25.04
CA GLY A 376 8.53 -6.27 -25.51
C GLY A 376 9.11 -5.44 -24.35
N ARG A 377 10.24 -4.81 -24.59
CA ARG A 377 10.99 -3.99 -23.63
C ARG A 377 11.25 -2.62 -24.18
N ALA A 378 11.11 -1.60 -23.32
CA ALA A 378 11.54 -0.24 -23.61
C ALA A 378 12.29 0.31 -22.40
N LYS A 379 13.55 0.67 -22.59
CA LYS A 379 14.33 1.33 -21.53
C LYS A 379 13.98 2.81 -21.48
N PHE A 380 13.95 3.38 -20.30
CA PHE A 380 13.64 4.81 -20.14
C PHE A 380 14.68 5.71 -20.82
N GLU A 381 15.94 5.31 -20.90
CA GLU A 381 16.98 6.04 -21.63
C GLU A 381 16.70 6.22 -23.13
N GLU A 382 15.76 5.45 -23.71
CA GLU A 382 15.36 5.52 -25.12
C GLU A 382 14.36 6.65 -25.39
N VAL A 383 13.77 7.26 -24.35
CA VAL A 383 12.81 8.35 -24.50
C VAL A 383 13.37 9.70 -24.06
N ALA A 384 13.07 10.74 -24.84
CA ALA A 384 13.59 12.09 -24.62
C ALA A 384 13.20 12.64 -23.23
N ARG A 385 12.02 12.29 -22.73
CA ARG A 385 11.57 12.71 -21.40
C ARG A 385 12.51 12.27 -20.27
N ALA A 386 12.98 11.03 -20.32
CA ALA A 386 13.90 10.50 -19.33
C ALA A 386 15.27 11.16 -19.39
N GLN A 387 15.76 11.48 -20.61
CA GLN A 387 16.99 12.23 -20.80
C GLN A 387 16.89 13.66 -20.24
N ILE A 388 15.76 14.34 -20.48
CA ILE A 388 15.48 15.69 -19.97
C ILE A 388 15.43 15.71 -18.44
N SER A 389 14.79 14.72 -17.81
CA SER A 389 14.64 14.67 -16.35
C SER A 389 15.85 14.07 -15.62
N GLY A 390 16.81 13.48 -16.35
CA GLY A 390 17.93 12.73 -15.77
C GLY A 390 17.53 11.38 -15.14
N ALA A 391 16.31 10.89 -15.43
CA ALA A 391 15.75 9.65 -14.86
C ALA A 391 15.73 8.50 -15.89
N GLY A 392 16.86 8.29 -16.57
CA GLY A 392 17.01 7.25 -17.59
C GLY A 392 17.03 5.82 -17.04
N GLN A 393 17.13 5.64 -15.74
CA GLN A 393 17.15 4.32 -15.11
C GLN A 393 15.73 3.81 -14.91
N GLY A 394 15.19 3.16 -15.92
CA GLY A 394 13.84 2.59 -15.89
C GLY A 394 13.62 1.61 -17.05
N LEU A 395 12.59 0.80 -16.90
CA LEU A 395 12.18 -0.22 -17.87
C LEU A 395 10.66 -0.32 -17.88
N LEU A 396 10.07 -0.32 -19.06
CA LEU A 396 8.71 -0.79 -19.30
C LEU A 396 8.77 -2.11 -20.06
N LYS A 397 8.08 -3.11 -19.56
CA LYS A 397 7.98 -4.44 -20.12
C LYS A 397 6.53 -4.74 -20.43
N MET A 398 6.23 -5.09 -21.68
CA MET A 398 4.92 -5.55 -22.13
C MET A 398 4.96 -7.05 -22.35
N VAL A 399 3.87 -7.70 -21.96
CA VAL A 399 3.67 -9.13 -22.17
C VAL A 399 2.49 -9.30 -23.10
N ALA A 400 2.70 -10.01 -24.21
CA ALA A 400 1.69 -10.33 -25.21
C ALA A 400 1.49 -11.84 -25.36
N ASP A 401 0.37 -12.22 -25.93
CA ASP A 401 0.12 -13.60 -26.32
C ASP A 401 1.07 -14.05 -27.44
N PRO A 402 1.15 -15.36 -27.77
CA PRO A 402 2.06 -15.87 -28.80
C PRO A 402 1.82 -15.34 -30.21
N SER A 403 0.62 -14.81 -30.50
CA SER A 403 0.32 -14.17 -31.79
C SER A 403 0.83 -12.72 -31.87
N GLY A 404 1.18 -12.13 -30.74
CA GLY A 404 1.53 -10.72 -30.64
C GLY A 404 0.33 -9.77 -30.77
N GLU A 405 -0.88 -10.29 -30.74
CA GLU A 405 -2.09 -9.49 -30.88
C GLU A 405 -2.61 -8.99 -29.54
N GLN A 406 -2.70 -9.86 -28.53
CA GLN A 406 -3.34 -9.51 -27.27
C GLN A 406 -2.34 -9.08 -26.19
N LEU A 407 -2.55 -7.90 -25.60
CA LEU A 407 -1.84 -7.48 -24.39
C LEU A 407 -2.28 -8.37 -23.21
N LEU A 408 -1.34 -8.99 -22.50
CA LEU A 408 -1.56 -9.82 -21.32
C LEU A 408 -1.14 -9.13 -20.02
N GLY A 409 -0.15 -8.24 -20.09
CA GLY A 409 0.32 -7.52 -18.91
C GLY A 409 1.35 -6.43 -19.20
N VAL A 410 1.55 -5.57 -18.20
CA VAL A 410 2.54 -4.49 -18.24
C VAL A 410 3.24 -4.41 -16.90
N GLN A 411 4.57 -4.35 -16.95
CA GLN A 411 5.47 -4.28 -15.81
C GLN A 411 6.38 -3.06 -15.97
N ILE A 412 6.48 -2.20 -14.96
CA ILE A 412 7.23 -0.94 -15.08
C ILE A 412 8.09 -0.74 -13.83
N VAL A 413 9.35 -0.35 -14.03
CA VAL A 413 10.21 0.20 -13.00
C VAL A 413 10.80 1.51 -13.50
N GLY A 414 10.71 2.58 -12.72
CA GLY A 414 11.21 3.90 -13.13
C GLY A 414 10.39 5.05 -12.58
N GLU A 415 10.77 6.27 -12.94
CA GLU A 415 10.03 7.49 -12.56
C GLU A 415 8.60 7.44 -13.13
N SER A 416 7.61 7.76 -12.30
CA SER A 416 6.19 7.77 -12.65
C SER A 416 5.60 6.40 -13.06
N ALA A 417 6.23 5.29 -12.68
CA ALA A 417 5.73 3.95 -13.01
C ALA A 417 4.29 3.74 -12.50
N THR A 418 3.97 4.27 -11.32
CA THR A 418 2.64 4.15 -10.69
C THR A 418 1.54 4.93 -11.42
N GLU A 419 1.91 5.95 -12.20
CA GLU A 419 0.99 6.70 -13.08
C GLU A 419 0.90 6.04 -14.47
N LEU A 420 2.06 5.65 -15.01
CA LEU A 420 2.15 5.04 -16.34
C LEU A 420 1.36 3.74 -16.47
N VAL A 421 1.32 2.93 -15.41
CA VAL A 421 0.62 1.63 -15.41
C VAL A 421 -0.85 1.75 -15.78
N HIS A 422 -1.48 2.92 -15.58
CA HIS A 422 -2.89 3.15 -15.91
C HIS A 422 -3.18 3.21 -17.41
N VAL A 423 -2.18 3.51 -18.23
CA VAL A 423 -2.30 3.37 -19.70
C VAL A 423 -2.47 1.90 -20.06
N GLY A 424 -1.61 1.04 -19.55
CA GLY A 424 -1.72 -0.43 -19.72
C GLY A 424 -2.99 -1.00 -19.10
N GLN A 425 -3.41 -0.51 -17.94
CA GLN A 425 -4.67 -0.92 -17.30
C GLN A 425 -5.87 -0.64 -18.22
N SER A 426 -5.94 0.57 -18.77
CA SER A 426 -7.04 0.97 -19.64
C SER A 426 -7.08 0.12 -20.92
N ALA A 427 -5.92 -0.15 -21.48
CA ALA A 427 -5.76 -1.00 -22.66
C ALA A 427 -6.19 -2.46 -22.37
N LEU A 428 -5.71 -3.05 -21.28
CA LEU A 428 -6.10 -4.41 -20.86
C LEU A 428 -7.60 -4.54 -20.64
N GLN A 429 -8.23 -3.57 -19.98
CA GLN A 429 -9.67 -3.59 -19.71
C GLN A 429 -10.54 -3.48 -20.97
N GLN A 430 -10.00 -2.86 -22.03
CA GLN A 430 -10.67 -2.73 -23.33
C GLN A 430 -10.31 -3.87 -24.29
N GLY A 431 -9.46 -4.81 -23.88
CA GLY A 431 -8.97 -5.88 -24.77
C GLY A 431 -8.16 -5.33 -25.94
N ALA A 432 -7.40 -4.25 -25.73
CA ALA A 432 -6.60 -3.63 -26.77
C ALA A 432 -5.49 -4.56 -27.25
N THR A 433 -5.16 -4.47 -28.55
CA THR A 433 -4.07 -5.18 -29.18
C THR A 433 -2.73 -4.47 -28.99
N ILE A 434 -1.64 -5.13 -29.33
CA ILE A 434 -0.31 -4.50 -29.35
C ILE A 434 -0.24 -3.39 -30.41
N GLU A 435 -0.89 -3.54 -31.56
CA GLU A 435 -1.00 -2.50 -32.60
C GLU A 435 -1.63 -1.22 -32.09
N PHE A 436 -2.55 -1.31 -31.10
CA PHE A 436 -3.14 -0.10 -30.47
C PHE A 436 -2.06 0.87 -29.99
N PHE A 437 -0.96 0.37 -29.42
CA PHE A 437 0.11 1.25 -28.92
C PHE A 437 1.00 1.81 -30.01
N ILE A 438 1.04 1.17 -31.16
CA ILE A 438 1.83 1.59 -32.32
C ILE A 438 1.09 2.68 -33.10
N ASP A 439 -0.21 2.47 -33.31
CA ASP A 439 -1.06 3.39 -34.08
C ASP A 439 -1.47 4.63 -33.28
N ASN A 440 -1.41 4.53 -31.93
CA ASN A 440 -1.77 5.64 -31.06
C ASN A 440 -0.71 6.74 -31.09
N ILE A 441 -1.16 7.99 -31.04
CA ILE A 441 -0.28 9.17 -30.94
C ILE A 441 -0.08 9.49 -29.47
N PHE A 442 1.10 9.16 -28.93
CA PHE A 442 1.51 9.63 -27.63
C PHE A 442 2.07 11.06 -27.72
N ASN A 443 1.82 11.86 -26.68
CA ASN A 443 2.40 13.18 -26.60
C ASN A 443 3.94 13.11 -26.43
N PHE A 444 4.66 14.02 -27.08
CA PHE A 444 6.14 14.08 -27.06
C PHE A 444 6.61 15.38 -26.39
N PRO A 445 7.60 15.37 -25.46
CA PRO A 445 8.26 14.19 -24.88
C PRO A 445 7.54 13.70 -23.63
N THR A 446 7.24 12.39 -23.54
CA THR A 446 6.63 11.77 -22.36
C THR A 446 7.22 10.39 -22.07
N TYR A 447 7.06 9.88 -20.83
CA TYR A 447 7.38 8.50 -20.52
C TYR A 447 6.41 7.51 -21.20
N ALA A 448 5.20 7.93 -21.57
CA ALA A 448 4.22 7.07 -22.21
C ALA A 448 4.68 6.55 -23.59
N GLU A 449 5.67 7.21 -24.23
CA GLU A 449 6.27 6.72 -25.49
C GLU A 449 6.94 5.35 -25.33
N THR A 450 7.32 4.96 -24.11
CA THR A 450 7.86 3.61 -23.83
C THR A 450 6.88 2.50 -24.18
N TYR A 451 5.57 2.74 -24.13
CA TYR A 451 4.57 1.77 -24.58
C TYR A 451 4.71 1.45 -26.07
N ARG A 452 4.89 2.48 -26.89
CA ARG A 452 5.08 2.31 -28.34
C ARG A 452 6.39 1.59 -28.65
N ILE A 453 7.47 1.91 -27.94
CA ILE A 453 8.78 1.26 -28.14
C ILE A 453 8.68 -0.22 -27.77
N ALA A 454 8.08 -0.57 -26.62
CA ALA A 454 7.90 -1.95 -26.21
C ALA A 454 6.97 -2.73 -27.17
N ALA A 455 5.95 -2.08 -27.70
CA ALA A 455 5.06 -2.68 -28.71
C ALA A 455 5.80 -2.96 -30.02
N LEU A 456 6.65 -2.06 -30.48
CA LEU A 456 7.50 -2.26 -31.67
C LEU A 456 8.54 -3.36 -31.44
N ASP A 457 9.08 -3.51 -30.23
CA ASP A 457 9.98 -4.61 -29.87
C ASP A 457 9.28 -5.98 -29.95
N ILE A 458 7.99 -6.07 -29.58
CA ILE A 458 7.18 -7.30 -29.76
C ILE A 458 7.05 -7.65 -31.26
N LEU A 459 6.74 -6.67 -32.12
CA LEU A 459 6.56 -6.93 -33.56
C LEU A 459 7.87 -7.25 -34.29
N GLY A 460 9.01 -6.94 -33.70
CA GLY A 460 10.33 -7.26 -34.27
C GLY A 460 10.79 -8.69 -33.97
N GLN A 461 10.07 -9.43 -33.15
CA GLN A 461 10.37 -10.82 -32.75
C GLN A 461 9.69 -11.83 -33.68
#